data_9221622fe6783325987f091c8775ac29
#
_entry.id   9221622fe6783325987f091c8775ac29
#
_cell.length_a   1.000
_cell.length_b   1.000
_cell.length_c   1.000
_cell.angle_alpha   90.00
_cell.angle_beta   90.00
_cell.angle_gamma   90.00
#
_symmetry.space_group_name_H-M   'P 1'
#
loop_
_entity.id
_entity.type
_entity.pdbx_description
1 polymer ?
#
loop_
_entity_poly.entity_id
_entity_poly.type
_entity_poly.pdbx_seq_one_letter_code
_entity_poly.pdbx_strand_id
1 'polypeptide(L)'
;MSRPVIGIASYRDRARWNIWDTDATVLQQGYVDGVHRAGGRAVVLPPDDTDADVLARLDGLLLPGGADIDPARYGAARHAQTDTPSADRDAGELLLLDAALAAGLPVLGVCRGLQLLALAYGGTLHQHLPDLVGHNGHCPAEGVFGEHPVHLVPGSLAAAVYGERTVVNSHHHQAVLDPGALHVTGRADDGVVEAAEDPSLPFVLGVQWHPEVFGDPELFAAFVAACAARSLQGAASSR
;
A
#
# COMPACT_ATOMS: atom_id res chain seq x y z
N MET A 1 -21.64 -9.76 14.30
CA MET A 1 -21.27 -8.56 13.53
C MET A 1 -20.93 -9.02 12.11
N SER A 2 -21.31 -8.26 11.09
CA SER A 2 -20.89 -8.55 9.70
C SER A 2 -19.37 -8.37 9.57
N ARG A 3 -18.74 -9.19 8.76
CA ARG A 3 -17.31 -9.04 8.43
C ARG A 3 -17.12 -7.76 7.61
N PRO A 4 -16.15 -6.87 7.94
CA PRO A 4 -15.87 -5.71 7.10
C PRO A 4 -15.44 -6.14 5.70
N VAL A 5 -15.91 -5.40 4.70
CA VAL A 5 -15.63 -5.63 3.29
C VAL A 5 -14.49 -4.73 2.84
N ILE A 6 -13.39 -5.31 2.39
CA ILE A 6 -12.15 -4.59 2.06
C ILE A 6 -11.86 -4.77 0.58
N GLY A 7 -11.85 -3.65 -0.14
CA GLY A 7 -11.40 -3.59 -1.52
C GLY A 7 -9.88 -3.69 -1.58
N ILE A 8 -9.36 -4.56 -2.43
CA ILE A 8 -7.94 -4.69 -2.70
C ILE A 8 -7.72 -4.41 -4.18
N ALA A 9 -6.99 -3.35 -4.51
CA ALA A 9 -6.59 -3.06 -5.87
C ALA A 9 -5.75 -4.22 -6.44
N SER A 10 -5.73 -4.38 -7.74
CA SER A 10 -5.10 -5.52 -8.39
C SER A 10 -4.31 -5.12 -9.63
N TYR A 11 -3.74 -6.09 -10.30
CA TYR A 11 -2.97 -5.90 -11.53
C TYR A 11 -3.74 -6.45 -12.73
N ARG A 12 -3.48 -5.91 -13.93
CA ARG A 12 -3.71 -6.61 -15.19
C ARG A 12 -2.37 -7.13 -15.67
N ASP A 13 -2.25 -8.45 -15.77
CA ASP A 13 -1.02 -9.09 -16.22
C ASP A 13 -1.31 -10.35 -17.02
N ARG A 14 -0.31 -10.79 -17.79
CA ARG A 14 -0.37 -12.07 -18.51
C ARG A 14 -0.26 -13.22 -17.53
N ALA A 15 -1.33 -13.98 -17.38
CA ALA A 15 -1.37 -15.13 -16.48
C ALA A 15 -1.56 -16.44 -17.24
N ARG A 16 -0.96 -17.49 -16.67
CA ARG A 16 -1.09 -18.85 -17.21
C ARG A 16 -1.66 -19.79 -16.15
N TRP A 17 -2.77 -20.43 -16.48
CA TRP A 17 -3.37 -21.47 -15.63
C TRP A 17 -4.10 -22.50 -16.50
N ASN A 18 -3.96 -23.79 -16.15
CA ASN A 18 -4.50 -24.91 -16.94
C ASN A 18 -4.12 -24.79 -18.43
N ILE A 19 -5.11 -24.57 -19.30
CA ILE A 19 -4.96 -24.41 -20.75
C ILE A 19 -4.95 -22.94 -21.19
N TRP A 20 -5.17 -22.00 -20.27
CA TRP A 20 -5.28 -20.58 -20.55
C TRP A 20 -3.93 -19.88 -20.42
N ASP A 21 -3.63 -19.01 -21.38
CA ASP A 21 -2.49 -18.08 -21.39
C ASP A 21 -3.01 -16.76 -21.95
N THR A 22 -3.47 -15.86 -21.08
CA THR A 22 -4.20 -14.64 -21.44
C THR A 22 -4.01 -13.56 -20.39
N ASP A 23 -4.42 -12.33 -20.71
CA ASP A 23 -4.49 -11.25 -19.73
C ASP A 23 -5.56 -11.59 -18.68
N ALA A 24 -5.23 -11.31 -17.42
CA ALA A 24 -6.08 -11.57 -16.29
C ALA A 24 -5.93 -10.48 -15.23
N THR A 25 -6.97 -10.29 -14.43
CA THR A 25 -6.86 -9.57 -13.17
C THR A 25 -6.19 -10.49 -12.16
N VAL A 26 -5.00 -10.11 -11.67
CA VAL A 26 -4.21 -10.93 -10.76
C VAL A 26 -3.88 -10.14 -9.49
N LEU A 27 -3.74 -10.88 -8.39
CA LEU A 27 -3.35 -10.35 -7.08
C LEU A 27 -2.59 -11.43 -6.33
N GLN A 28 -1.52 -11.05 -5.65
CA GLN A 28 -0.80 -11.99 -4.78
C GLN A 28 -1.72 -12.46 -3.65
N GLN A 29 -1.79 -13.78 -3.46
CA GLN A 29 -2.71 -14.42 -2.50
C GLN A 29 -2.46 -13.95 -1.06
N GLY A 30 -1.23 -13.55 -0.72
CA GLY A 30 -0.86 -13.06 0.62
C GLY A 30 -1.72 -11.91 1.13
N TYR A 31 -2.12 -10.99 0.26
CA TYR A 31 -3.03 -9.89 0.63
C TYR A 31 -4.42 -10.39 1.00
N VAL A 32 -4.98 -11.29 0.18
CA VAL A 32 -6.30 -11.90 0.43
C VAL A 32 -6.27 -12.69 1.75
N ASP A 33 -5.21 -13.47 1.96
CA ASP A 33 -5.04 -14.28 3.17
C ASP A 33 -4.85 -13.42 4.42
N GLY A 34 -4.10 -12.31 4.32
CA GLY A 34 -3.93 -11.35 5.40
C GLY A 34 -5.27 -10.76 5.85
N VAL A 35 -6.07 -10.26 4.90
CA VAL A 35 -7.42 -9.74 5.17
C VAL A 35 -8.33 -10.81 5.76
N HIS A 36 -8.33 -12.03 5.22
CA HIS A 36 -9.18 -13.11 5.69
C HIS A 36 -8.80 -13.58 7.10
N ARG A 37 -7.52 -13.76 7.38
CA ARG A 37 -7.02 -14.15 8.72
C ARG A 37 -7.34 -13.10 9.78
N ALA A 38 -7.32 -11.84 9.41
CA ALA A 38 -7.74 -10.73 10.28
C ALA A 38 -9.26 -10.60 10.46
N GLY A 39 -10.06 -11.47 9.82
CA GLY A 39 -11.52 -11.48 9.95
C GLY A 39 -12.27 -10.58 8.95
N GLY A 40 -11.59 -9.94 8.01
CA GLY A 40 -12.18 -9.17 6.91
C GLY A 40 -12.68 -10.05 5.76
N ARG A 41 -13.40 -9.46 4.83
CA ARG A 41 -13.79 -10.05 3.54
C ARG A 41 -13.06 -9.31 2.43
N ALA A 42 -12.15 -9.95 1.74
CA ALA A 42 -11.46 -9.39 0.58
C ALA A 42 -12.36 -9.36 -0.65
N VAL A 43 -12.34 -8.25 -1.38
CA VAL A 43 -12.92 -8.05 -2.71
C VAL A 43 -11.83 -7.51 -3.61
N VAL A 44 -11.51 -8.22 -4.68
CA VAL A 44 -10.50 -7.79 -5.65
C VAL A 44 -11.12 -6.76 -6.59
N LEU A 45 -10.49 -5.59 -6.69
CA LEU A 45 -10.89 -4.50 -7.56
C LEU A 45 -10.03 -4.52 -8.84
N PRO A 46 -10.62 -4.56 -10.05
CA PRO A 46 -9.88 -4.45 -11.30
C PRO A 46 -9.07 -3.14 -11.35
N PRO A 47 -7.92 -3.10 -12.06
CA PRO A 47 -7.04 -1.93 -12.08
C PRO A 47 -7.54 -0.79 -12.96
N ASP A 48 -8.56 -1.01 -13.79
CA ASP A 48 -9.06 -0.13 -14.83
C ASP A 48 -10.43 0.48 -14.52
N ASP A 49 -10.80 0.56 -13.25
CA ASP A 49 -12.00 1.28 -12.83
C ASP A 49 -11.88 2.77 -13.19
N THR A 50 -12.97 3.31 -13.73
CA THR A 50 -13.06 4.70 -14.19
C THR A 50 -13.92 5.59 -13.28
N ASP A 51 -14.47 5.01 -12.21
CA ASP A 51 -15.20 5.71 -11.15
C ASP A 51 -14.90 5.07 -9.78
N ALA A 52 -15.30 5.75 -8.72
CA ALA A 52 -15.06 5.32 -7.35
C ALA A 52 -16.33 4.86 -6.61
N ASP A 53 -17.43 4.63 -7.32
CA ASP A 53 -18.74 4.30 -6.73
C ASP A 53 -18.71 3.01 -5.91
N VAL A 54 -17.80 2.09 -6.26
CA VAL A 54 -17.56 0.85 -5.52
C VAL A 54 -17.21 1.09 -4.05
N LEU A 55 -16.54 2.20 -3.73
CA LEU A 55 -16.13 2.53 -2.35
C LEU A 55 -17.32 2.67 -1.39
N ALA A 56 -18.51 3.01 -1.90
CA ALA A 56 -19.74 3.06 -1.08
C ALA A 56 -20.16 1.67 -0.56
N ARG A 57 -19.57 0.59 -1.05
CA ARG A 57 -19.81 -0.80 -0.65
C ARG A 57 -18.69 -1.40 0.18
N LEU A 58 -17.63 -0.62 0.44
CA LEU A 58 -16.43 -1.07 1.12
C LEU A 58 -16.29 -0.40 2.49
N ASP A 59 -15.68 -1.11 3.41
CA ASP A 59 -15.33 -0.64 4.74
C ASP A 59 -13.85 -0.22 4.83
N GLY A 60 -13.03 -0.54 3.82
CA GLY A 60 -11.62 -0.17 3.72
C GLY A 60 -11.04 -0.43 2.34
N LEU A 61 -9.91 0.23 2.03
CA LEU A 61 -9.15 0.10 0.79
C LEU A 61 -7.72 -0.35 1.09
N LEU A 62 -7.24 -1.40 0.40
CA LEU A 62 -5.86 -1.85 0.42
C LEU A 62 -5.24 -1.62 -0.96
N LEU A 63 -4.12 -0.90 -0.99
CA LEU A 63 -3.29 -0.67 -2.17
C LEU A 63 -2.05 -1.56 -2.08
N PRO A 64 -1.90 -2.57 -2.94
CA PRO A 64 -0.79 -3.53 -2.88
C PRO A 64 0.49 -2.99 -3.52
N GLY A 65 1.59 -3.69 -3.30
CA GLY A 65 2.85 -3.49 -4.01
C GLY A 65 2.74 -3.67 -5.53
N GLY A 66 3.82 -3.57 -6.28
CA GLY A 66 3.86 -3.80 -7.72
C GLY A 66 4.85 -2.92 -8.47
N ALA A 67 4.71 -2.86 -9.80
CA ALA A 67 5.58 -2.10 -10.69
C ALA A 67 5.58 -0.60 -10.38
N ASP A 68 6.59 0.10 -10.89
CA ASP A 68 6.81 1.52 -10.66
C ASP A 68 5.63 2.40 -11.13
N ILE A 69 5.45 3.52 -10.44
CA ILE A 69 4.48 4.55 -10.81
C ILE A 69 5.11 5.45 -11.88
N ASP A 70 4.30 5.89 -12.86
CA ASP A 70 4.76 6.79 -13.90
C ASP A 70 5.32 8.09 -13.30
N PRO A 71 6.62 8.41 -13.52
CA PRO A 71 7.24 9.62 -13.01
C PRO A 71 6.57 10.92 -13.48
N ALA A 72 5.87 10.92 -14.59
CA ALA A 72 5.11 12.07 -15.07
C ALA A 72 4.00 12.50 -14.08
N ARG A 73 3.51 11.57 -13.23
CA ARG A 73 2.47 11.85 -12.23
C ARG A 73 2.96 12.73 -11.07
N TYR A 74 4.27 12.78 -10.84
CA TYR A 74 4.89 13.67 -9.86
C TYR A 74 5.91 14.63 -10.47
N GLY A 75 5.76 14.90 -11.79
CA GLY A 75 6.50 15.93 -12.51
C GLY A 75 8.00 15.62 -12.73
N ALA A 76 8.41 14.34 -12.65
CA ALA A 76 9.79 13.92 -12.83
C ALA A 76 10.04 13.33 -14.23
N ALA A 77 11.27 13.47 -14.72
CA ALA A 77 11.73 12.72 -15.88
C ALA A 77 11.96 11.26 -15.48
N ARG A 78 11.67 10.33 -16.40
CA ARG A 78 11.85 8.90 -16.14
C ARG A 78 13.33 8.54 -16.01
N HIS A 79 13.67 7.87 -14.93
CA HIS A 79 15.00 7.30 -14.72
C HIS A 79 15.19 6.02 -15.58
N ALA A 80 16.44 5.70 -15.94
CA ALA A 80 16.74 4.55 -16.80
C ALA A 80 16.39 3.19 -16.16
N GLN A 81 16.38 3.14 -14.84
CA GLN A 81 16.04 1.93 -14.06
C GLN A 81 14.56 1.85 -13.66
N THR A 82 13.75 2.84 -14.03
CA THR A 82 12.31 2.80 -13.77
C THR A 82 11.64 1.76 -14.66
N ASP A 83 10.89 0.85 -14.08
CA ASP A 83 10.10 -0.15 -14.79
C ASP A 83 9.06 0.49 -15.72
N THR A 84 8.52 -0.29 -16.65
CA THR A 84 7.44 0.22 -17.50
C THR A 84 6.17 0.42 -16.68
N PRO A 85 5.70 1.67 -16.48
CA PRO A 85 4.51 1.93 -15.68
C PRO A 85 3.24 1.41 -16.35
N SER A 86 2.25 1.08 -15.53
CA SER A 86 0.89 0.78 -16.00
C SER A 86 -0.01 2.01 -15.82
N ALA A 87 -0.24 2.74 -16.90
CA ALA A 87 -0.99 3.99 -16.86
C ALA A 87 -2.44 3.81 -16.35
N ASP A 88 -3.09 2.72 -16.74
CA ASP A 88 -4.47 2.41 -16.31
C ASP A 88 -4.51 2.11 -14.81
N ARG A 89 -3.55 1.32 -14.32
CA ARG A 89 -3.41 1.00 -12.91
C ARG A 89 -3.13 2.25 -12.06
N ASP A 90 -2.20 3.09 -12.50
CA ASP A 90 -1.89 4.34 -11.81
C ASP A 90 -3.11 5.26 -11.73
N ALA A 91 -3.88 5.37 -12.84
CA ALA A 91 -5.07 6.21 -12.88
C ALA A 91 -6.18 5.67 -11.98
N GLY A 92 -6.48 4.37 -12.07
CA GLY A 92 -7.55 3.72 -11.29
C GLY A 92 -7.24 3.71 -9.79
N GLU A 93 -6.00 3.37 -9.40
CA GLU A 93 -5.65 3.36 -7.98
C GLU A 93 -5.61 4.76 -7.36
N LEU A 94 -5.12 5.79 -8.07
CA LEU A 94 -5.18 7.18 -7.58
C LEU A 94 -6.62 7.67 -7.47
N LEU A 95 -7.48 7.36 -8.43
CA LEU A 95 -8.90 7.70 -8.37
C LEU A 95 -9.58 7.10 -7.12
N LEU A 96 -9.36 5.80 -6.89
CA LEU A 96 -9.89 5.12 -5.71
C LEU A 96 -9.31 5.69 -4.42
N LEU A 97 -8.01 5.97 -4.38
CA LEU A 97 -7.33 6.52 -3.23
C LEU A 97 -7.86 7.92 -2.85
N ASP A 98 -7.94 8.84 -3.80
CA ASP A 98 -8.44 10.19 -3.57
C ASP A 98 -9.86 10.17 -3.02
N ALA A 99 -10.73 9.34 -3.60
CA ALA A 99 -12.10 9.19 -3.15
C ALA A 99 -12.20 8.51 -1.76
N ALA A 100 -11.33 7.53 -1.47
CA ALA A 100 -11.27 6.87 -0.16
C ALA A 100 -10.83 7.84 0.94
N LEU A 101 -9.80 8.64 0.69
CA LEU A 101 -9.32 9.68 1.61
C LEU A 101 -10.42 10.72 1.88
N ALA A 102 -11.08 11.23 0.82
CA ALA A 102 -12.18 12.19 0.95
C ALA A 102 -13.37 11.62 1.75
N ALA A 103 -13.62 10.32 1.67
CA ALA A 103 -14.68 9.62 2.42
C ALA A 103 -14.25 9.20 3.84
N GLY A 104 -13.00 9.45 4.25
CA GLY A 104 -12.46 8.96 5.51
C GLY A 104 -12.47 7.43 5.62
N LEU A 105 -12.32 6.73 4.49
CA LEU A 105 -12.22 5.28 4.46
C LEU A 105 -10.85 4.85 5.00
N PRO A 106 -10.75 3.84 5.88
CA PRO A 106 -9.46 3.27 6.24
C PRO A 106 -8.67 2.81 5.01
N VAL A 107 -7.40 3.22 4.92
CA VAL A 107 -6.50 2.89 3.81
C VAL A 107 -5.22 2.25 4.34
N LEU A 108 -4.83 1.12 3.77
CA LEU A 108 -3.52 0.50 3.94
C LEU A 108 -2.79 0.49 2.59
N GLY A 109 -1.64 1.17 2.51
CA GLY A 109 -0.74 1.12 1.36
C GLY A 109 0.47 0.24 1.66
N VAL A 110 0.76 -0.73 0.79
CA VAL A 110 1.92 -1.63 0.91
C VAL A 110 2.89 -1.38 -0.25
N CYS A 111 4.15 -1.12 0.06
CA CYS A 111 5.23 -0.89 -0.91
C CYS A 111 4.84 0.23 -1.90
N ARG A 112 4.46 -0.12 -3.12
CA ARG A 112 3.93 0.84 -4.09
C ARG A 112 2.70 1.60 -3.56
N GLY A 113 1.87 0.98 -2.69
CA GLY A 113 0.74 1.63 -2.05
C GLY A 113 1.13 2.79 -1.12
N LEU A 114 2.26 2.71 -0.40
CA LEU A 114 2.83 3.85 0.33
C LEU A 114 3.25 4.95 -0.65
N GLN A 115 3.87 4.60 -1.77
CA GLN A 115 4.32 5.55 -2.77
C GLN A 115 3.13 6.31 -3.40
N LEU A 116 2.02 5.60 -3.69
CA LEU A 116 0.78 6.23 -4.14
C LEU A 116 0.19 7.18 -3.09
N LEU A 117 0.20 6.77 -1.81
CA LEU A 117 -0.20 7.66 -0.72
C LEU A 117 0.64 8.94 -0.74
N ALA A 118 1.97 8.84 -0.82
CA ALA A 118 2.81 10.04 -0.89
C ALA A 118 2.43 10.95 -2.07
N LEU A 119 2.16 10.38 -3.25
CA LEU A 119 1.73 11.16 -4.41
C LEU A 119 0.37 11.84 -4.19
N ALA A 120 -0.62 11.15 -3.62
CA ALA A 120 -1.93 11.71 -3.32
C ALA A 120 -1.85 12.89 -2.33
N TYR A 121 -0.83 12.90 -1.47
CA TYR A 121 -0.53 14.00 -0.54
C TYR A 121 0.45 15.05 -1.13
N GLY A 122 0.73 15.02 -2.43
CA GLY A 122 1.56 16.00 -3.14
C GLY A 122 3.06 15.72 -3.07
N GLY A 123 3.44 14.50 -2.70
CA GLY A 123 4.83 14.07 -2.58
C GLY A 123 5.46 13.61 -3.89
N THR A 124 6.71 13.14 -3.79
CA THR A 124 7.53 12.65 -4.92
C THR A 124 8.33 11.41 -4.51
N LEU A 125 8.92 10.71 -5.50
CA LEU A 125 9.64 9.46 -5.29
C LEU A 125 11.11 9.54 -5.72
N HIS A 126 11.96 8.80 -5.01
CA HIS A 126 13.25 8.32 -5.54
C HIS A 126 12.99 7.16 -6.48
N GLN A 127 13.40 7.29 -7.75
CA GLN A 127 13.17 6.27 -8.76
C GLN A 127 14.19 5.13 -8.74
N HIS A 128 15.35 5.32 -8.09
CA HIS A 128 16.38 4.29 -7.96
C HIS A 128 17.20 4.49 -6.69
N LEU A 129 16.84 3.79 -5.62
CA LEU A 129 17.48 3.91 -4.31
C LEU A 129 18.99 3.65 -4.29
N PRO A 130 19.56 2.68 -5.09
CA PRO A 130 20.99 2.46 -5.08
C PRO A 130 21.83 3.71 -5.41
N ASP A 131 21.29 4.64 -6.20
CA ASP A 131 21.96 5.91 -6.51
C ASP A 131 22.02 6.85 -5.29
N LEU A 132 21.07 6.69 -4.36
CA LEU A 132 21.00 7.51 -3.15
C LEU A 132 21.81 6.89 -2.00
N VAL A 133 21.57 5.60 -1.71
CA VAL A 133 22.12 4.93 -0.52
C VAL A 133 23.44 4.19 -0.80
N GLY A 134 23.80 3.99 -2.06
CA GLY A 134 25.06 3.34 -2.49
C GLY A 134 25.09 1.83 -2.29
N HIS A 135 23.96 1.17 -2.06
CA HIS A 135 23.83 -0.29 -1.91
C HIS A 135 22.47 -0.81 -2.35
N ASN A 136 22.36 -2.13 -2.52
CA ASN A 136 21.14 -2.83 -2.93
C ASN A 136 20.41 -3.49 -1.74
N GLY A 137 20.58 -3.01 -0.50
CA GLY A 137 20.02 -3.64 0.70
C GLY A 137 18.49 -3.75 0.68
N HIS A 138 17.81 -2.79 0.06
CA HIS A 138 16.34 -2.77 -0.07
C HIS A 138 15.80 -3.69 -1.19
N CYS A 139 16.65 -4.08 -2.16
CA CYS A 139 16.32 -5.02 -3.22
C CYS A 139 17.60 -5.78 -3.63
N PRO A 140 18.01 -6.82 -2.89
CA PRO A 140 19.29 -7.50 -3.13
C PRO A 140 19.39 -8.13 -4.52
N ALA A 141 18.30 -8.72 -4.99
CA ALA A 141 18.15 -9.27 -6.33
C ALA A 141 16.67 -9.46 -6.65
N GLU A 142 16.35 -9.67 -7.93
CA GLU A 142 14.99 -9.97 -8.38
C GLU A 142 14.43 -11.20 -7.64
N GLY A 143 13.24 -11.06 -7.02
CA GLY A 143 12.57 -12.11 -6.26
C GLY A 143 13.23 -12.48 -4.92
N VAL A 144 14.27 -11.75 -4.50
CA VAL A 144 14.97 -11.97 -3.23
C VAL A 144 14.66 -10.83 -2.28
N PHE A 145 14.08 -11.17 -1.13
CA PHE A 145 13.84 -10.20 -0.07
C PHE A 145 15.12 -9.97 0.75
N GLY A 146 15.43 -8.69 0.99
CA GLY A 146 16.35 -8.26 2.03
C GLY A 146 15.63 -8.19 3.38
N GLU A 147 16.40 -7.91 4.43
CA GLU A 147 15.88 -7.58 5.76
C GLU A 147 16.69 -6.41 6.33
N HIS A 148 15.99 -5.48 6.99
CA HIS A 148 16.66 -4.37 7.68
C HIS A 148 15.82 -3.86 8.86
N PRO A 149 16.46 -3.19 9.85
CA PRO A 149 15.74 -2.57 10.93
C PRO A 149 15.02 -1.29 10.45
N VAL A 150 13.85 -1.04 11.07
CA VAL A 150 13.08 0.19 10.90
C VAL A 150 12.83 0.79 12.27
N HIS A 151 13.08 2.09 12.39
CA HIS A 151 12.78 2.90 13.56
C HIS A 151 11.45 3.59 13.36
N LEU A 152 10.52 3.35 14.28
CA LEU A 152 9.16 3.87 14.22
C LEU A 152 8.94 4.97 15.27
N VAL A 153 8.20 6.00 14.88
CA VAL A 153 7.90 7.14 15.76
C VAL A 153 6.92 6.70 16.86
N PRO A 154 7.27 6.92 18.15
CA PRO A 154 6.36 6.59 19.25
C PRO A 154 4.98 7.23 19.09
N GLY A 155 3.93 6.45 19.30
CA GLY A 155 2.54 6.90 19.17
C GLY A 155 1.96 6.85 17.75
N SER A 156 2.76 6.47 16.74
CA SER A 156 2.28 6.24 15.39
C SER A 156 1.47 4.93 15.28
N LEU A 157 0.66 4.81 14.21
CA LEU A 157 -0.08 3.57 13.91
C LEU A 157 0.89 2.38 13.74
N ALA A 158 1.99 2.58 13.01
CA ALA A 158 2.99 1.53 12.84
C ALA A 158 3.66 1.13 14.17
N ALA A 159 4.02 2.11 15.02
CA ALA A 159 4.61 1.81 16.33
C ALA A 159 3.62 1.14 17.29
N ALA A 160 2.32 1.40 17.16
CA ALA A 160 1.29 0.69 17.94
C ALA A 160 1.21 -0.80 17.59
N VAL A 161 1.60 -1.18 16.36
CA VAL A 161 1.62 -2.57 15.90
C VAL A 161 2.95 -3.25 16.24
N TYR A 162 4.10 -2.59 15.97
CA TYR A 162 5.42 -3.23 15.96
C TYR A 162 6.36 -2.78 17.09
N GLY A 163 5.94 -1.80 17.92
CA GLY A 163 6.84 -1.11 18.83
C GLY A 163 7.71 -0.08 18.10
N GLU A 164 8.65 0.54 18.83
CA GLU A 164 9.47 1.64 18.28
C GLU A 164 10.61 1.16 17.36
N ARG A 165 10.88 -0.12 17.30
CA ARG A 165 11.87 -0.74 16.42
C ARG A 165 11.44 -2.15 16.02
N THR A 166 11.54 -2.43 14.73
CA THR A 166 11.26 -3.77 14.17
C THR A 166 12.26 -4.11 13.08
N VAL A 167 12.33 -5.39 12.68
CA VAL A 167 13.04 -5.82 11.47
C VAL A 167 11.99 -6.23 10.46
N VAL A 168 12.11 -5.70 9.25
CA VAL A 168 11.16 -5.92 8.17
C VAL A 168 11.85 -6.57 6.97
N ASN A 169 11.06 -7.27 6.15
CA ASN A 169 11.52 -7.70 4.83
C ASN A 169 11.54 -6.50 3.86
N SER A 170 12.31 -6.59 2.79
CA SER A 170 12.42 -5.50 1.83
C SER A 170 12.65 -6.01 0.42
N HIS A 171 11.86 -5.52 -0.53
CA HIS A 171 12.04 -5.75 -1.95
C HIS A 171 11.50 -4.55 -2.75
N HIS A 172 12.24 -3.44 -2.70
CA HIS A 172 11.90 -2.22 -3.44
C HIS A 172 13.15 -1.45 -3.84
N HIS A 173 13.18 -0.92 -5.04
CA HIS A 173 14.26 -0.07 -5.53
C HIS A 173 13.84 1.41 -5.64
N GLN A 174 12.57 1.71 -5.38
CA GLN A 174 12.03 3.06 -5.27
C GLN A 174 11.58 3.34 -3.82
N ALA A 175 11.51 4.59 -3.44
CA ALA A 175 11.01 5.02 -2.14
C ALA A 175 10.47 6.45 -2.19
N VAL A 176 9.76 6.84 -1.14
CA VAL A 176 9.28 8.21 -0.95
C VAL A 176 10.48 9.15 -0.78
N LEU A 177 10.58 10.17 -1.65
CA LEU A 177 11.55 11.27 -1.55
C LEU A 177 10.97 12.41 -0.71
N ASP A 178 9.86 12.94 -1.13
CA ASP A 178 9.08 13.94 -0.41
C ASP A 178 7.73 13.30 -0.03
N PRO A 179 7.35 13.23 1.24
CA PRO A 179 6.09 12.64 1.65
C PRO A 179 4.88 13.55 1.37
N GLY A 180 5.10 14.81 0.91
CA GLY A 180 4.06 15.81 0.84
C GLY A 180 3.48 16.14 2.21
N ALA A 181 2.17 16.06 2.35
CA ALA A 181 1.48 16.30 3.63
C ALA A 181 1.38 15.07 4.54
N LEU A 182 1.89 13.89 4.15
CA LEU A 182 1.97 12.72 5.03
C LEU A 182 3.01 12.90 6.14
N HIS A 183 2.72 12.35 7.30
CA HIS A 183 3.67 12.27 8.41
C HIS A 183 4.54 11.02 8.27
N VAL A 184 5.86 11.19 8.08
CA VAL A 184 6.80 10.07 8.10
C VAL A 184 6.89 9.52 9.50
N THR A 185 6.57 8.25 9.67
CA THR A 185 6.51 7.57 10.97
C THR A 185 7.44 6.36 11.07
N GLY A 186 8.19 6.04 9.99
CA GLY A 186 9.20 4.99 9.99
C GLY A 186 10.35 5.28 9.03
N ARG A 187 11.59 4.96 9.48
CA ARG A 187 12.79 5.05 8.64
C ARG A 187 13.73 3.87 8.89
N ALA A 188 14.38 3.42 7.82
CA ALA A 188 15.52 2.52 7.90
C ALA A 188 16.77 3.24 8.43
N ASP A 189 17.83 2.50 8.80
CA ASP A 189 19.08 3.06 9.31
C ASP A 189 19.80 4.02 8.32
N ASP A 190 19.60 3.86 7.04
CA ASP A 190 20.11 4.72 5.97
C ASP A 190 19.22 5.95 5.67
N GLY A 191 18.14 6.11 6.43
CA GLY A 191 17.23 7.24 6.34
C GLY A 191 16.09 7.09 5.34
N VAL A 192 16.00 5.98 4.61
CA VAL A 192 14.91 5.69 3.68
C VAL A 192 13.57 5.66 4.43
N VAL A 193 12.54 6.28 3.85
CA VAL A 193 11.18 6.28 4.40
C VAL A 193 10.58 4.88 4.26
N GLU A 194 10.20 4.31 5.39
CA GLU A 194 9.64 2.96 5.48
C GLU A 194 8.18 2.95 5.94
N ALA A 195 7.72 3.99 6.63
CA ALA A 195 6.31 4.15 6.99
C ALA A 195 5.92 5.62 7.01
N ALA A 196 4.68 5.89 6.60
CA ALA A 196 4.06 7.22 6.71
C ALA A 196 2.55 7.09 6.92
N GLU A 197 1.95 8.06 7.60
CA GLU A 197 0.53 8.04 7.96
C GLU A 197 -0.10 9.43 7.90
N ASP A 198 -1.43 9.49 7.82
CA ASP A 198 -2.20 10.70 8.07
C ASP A 198 -2.91 10.57 9.43
N PRO A 199 -2.42 11.23 10.48
CA PRO A 199 -3.04 11.15 11.81
C PRO A 199 -4.38 11.90 11.91
N SER A 200 -4.78 12.67 10.91
CA SER A 200 -6.07 13.36 10.88
C SER A 200 -7.22 12.43 10.50
N LEU A 201 -6.93 11.28 9.90
CA LEU A 201 -7.89 10.26 9.50
C LEU A 201 -7.82 9.03 10.42
N PRO A 202 -8.92 8.28 10.58
CA PRO A 202 -8.98 7.15 11.51
C PRO A 202 -7.92 6.08 11.29
N PHE A 203 -7.60 5.79 10.03
CA PHE A 203 -6.54 4.86 9.65
C PHE A 203 -6.12 5.12 8.21
N VAL A 204 -5.01 5.80 8.03
CA VAL A 204 -4.30 5.92 6.74
C VAL A 204 -2.84 5.64 7.04
N LEU A 205 -2.39 4.48 6.64
CA LEU A 205 -1.02 4.00 6.89
C LEU A 205 -0.45 3.41 5.61
N GLY A 206 0.75 3.85 5.25
CA GLY A 206 1.59 3.23 4.23
C GLY A 206 2.84 2.62 4.85
N VAL A 207 3.20 1.41 4.42
CA VAL A 207 4.45 0.73 4.77
C VAL A 207 5.20 0.35 3.51
N GLN A 208 6.54 0.46 3.52
CA GLN A 208 7.37 0.17 2.34
C GLN A 208 7.70 -1.33 2.24
N TRP A 209 7.71 -2.05 3.36
CA TRP A 209 7.91 -3.50 3.41
C TRP A 209 6.67 -4.29 3.00
N HIS A 210 6.80 -5.62 2.95
CA HIS A 210 5.79 -6.55 2.44
C HIS A 210 5.22 -7.45 3.56
N PRO A 211 4.22 -6.99 4.33
CA PRO A 211 3.61 -7.76 5.41
C PRO A 211 2.88 -9.01 4.90
N GLU A 212 2.46 -9.03 3.63
CA GLU A 212 1.74 -10.14 3.01
C GLU A 212 2.64 -11.37 2.74
N VAL A 213 3.96 -11.18 2.61
CA VAL A 213 4.87 -12.26 2.18
C VAL A 213 5.12 -13.28 3.28
N PHE A 214 5.37 -12.82 4.51
CA PHE A 214 5.62 -13.70 5.66
C PHE A 214 4.41 -13.83 6.58
N GLY A 215 3.27 -13.30 6.14
CA GLY A 215 1.99 -13.46 6.85
C GLY A 215 1.94 -12.73 8.18
N ASP A 216 2.41 -11.49 8.20
CA ASP A 216 2.32 -10.58 9.35
C ASP A 216 0.84 -10.35 9.74
N PRO A 217 0.37 -10.95 10.84
CA PRO A 217 -1.04 -10.87 11.20
C PRO A 217 -1.40 -9.55 11.88
N GLU A 218 -0.43 -8.88 12.50
CA GLU A 218 -0.67 -7.74 13.38
C GLU A 218 -1.11 -6.51 12.58
N LEU A 219 -0.44 -6.21 11.46
CA LEU A 219 -0.80 -5.06 10.62
C LEU A 219 -2.17 -5.25 9.97
N PHE A 220 -2.42 -6.43 9.41
CA PHE A 220 -3.73 -6.72 8.83
C PHE A 220 -4.84 -6.69 9.89
N ALA A 221 -4.58 -7.16 11.13
CA ALA A 221 -5.54 -7.09 12.21
C ALA A 221 -5.88 -5.66 12.61
N ALA A 222 -4.88 -4.78 12.73
CA ALA A 222 -5.08 -3.36 13.03
C ALA A 222 -5.91 -2.67 11.93
N PHE A 223 -5.59 -2.90 10.66
CA PHE A 223 -6.32 -2.36 9.52
C PHE A 223 -7.78 -2.85 9.49
N VAL A 224 -8.01 -4.17 9.60
CA VAL A 224 -9.37 -4.75 9.58
C VAL A 224 -10.19 -4.29 10.77
N ALA A 225 -9.58 -4.08 11.95
CA ALA A 225 -10.26 -3.53 13.12
C ALA A 225 -10.73 -2.08 12.87
N ALA A 226 -9.91 -1.25 12.23
CA ALA A 226 -10.30 0.11 11.83
C ALA A 226 -11.46 0.10 10.83
N CYS A 227 -11.45 -0.81 9.86
CA CYS A 227 -12.56 -0.99 8.91
C CYS A 227 -13.86 -1.41 9.62
N ALA A 228 -13.78 -2.31 10.60
CA ALA A 228 -14.95 -2.74 11.37
C ALA A 228 -15.53 -1.61 12.23
N ALA A 229 -14.68 -0.76 12.81
CA ALA A 229 -15.12 0.39 13.61
C ALA A 229 -15.91 1.40 12.76
N ARG A 230 -15.45 1.68 11.53
CA ARG A 230 -16.15 2.56 10.58
C ARG A 230 -17.53 2.00 10.18
N SER A 231 -17.60 0.71 9.87
CA SER A 231 -18.88 0.04 9.51
C SER A 231 -19.93 0.19 10.59
N LEU A 232 -19.55 0.12 11.87
CA LEU A 232 -20.45 0.31 13.00
C LEU A 232 -20.95 1.77 13.13
N GLN A 233 -20.11 2.75 12.86
CA GLN A 233 -20.48 4.18 12.90
C GLN A 233 -21.47 4.52 11.79
N GLY A 234 -21.27 4.02 10.57
CA GLY A 234 -22.19 4.18 9.44
C GLY A 234 -23.59 3.59 9.73
N ALA A 235 -23.65 2.42 10.36
CA ALA A 235 -24.90 1.77 10.74
C ALA A 235 -25.64 2.51 11.87
N ALA A 236 -24.94 3.22 12.75
CA ALA A 236 -25.56 4.03 13.82
C ALA A 236 -26.13 5.35 13.30
N SER A 237 -25.52 5.95 12.27
CA SER A 237 -25.96 7.22 11.66
C SER A 237 -27.14 7.06 10.70
N SER A 238 -27.48 5.82 10.32
CA SER A 238 -28.57 5.49 9.38
C SER A 238 -29.89 5.11 10.09
N ARG A 239 -29.94 5.20 11.42
CA ARG A 239 -31.11 4.95 12.27
C ARG A 239 -31.63 6.24 12.89
#